data_71817705097c2455b265fb70fe2256c6
#
_entry.id   71817705097c2455b265fb70fe2256c6
#
_cell.length_a   1.000
_cell.length_b   1.000
_cell.length_c   1.000
_cell.angle_alpha   90.00
_cell.angle_beta   90.00
_cell.angle_gamma   90.00
#
_symmetry.space_group_name_H-M   'P 1'
#
loop_
_entity.id
_entity.type
_entity.pdbx_description
1 polymer ?
#
loop_
_entity_poly.entity_id
_entity_poly.type
_entity_poly.pdbx_seq_one_letter_code
_entity_poly.pdbx_strand_id
1 'polypeptide(L)'
;MYVLTSPVGDYFKSGAKPLRLLLEEDGMRCAPHMGMIKSGGNYASALGPILRARKECDADQILFCPNGDVQETGAANFILIDGNEIITKALDSSFLHGITRDSILTLARDMGMTVTERNFTVDELIERAKKPGTEAALSGTAAVLTSVGTLI
;
A
#
# COMPACT_ATOMS: atom_id res chain seq x y z
N MET A 1 21.02 5.78 24.07
CA MET A 1 19.57 5.65 23.80
C MET A 1 19.01 7.05 23.55
N TYR A 2 18.28 7.24 22.46
CA TYR A 2 17.63 8.53 22.16
C TYR A 2 16.12 8.33 22.31
N VAL A 3 15.44 9.30 22.90
CA VAL A 3 13.97 9.38 22.97
C VAL A 3 13.56 10.64 22.23
N LEU A 4 12.74 10.49 21.20
CA LEU A 4 12.20 11.59 20.42
C LEU A 4 10.68 11.62 20.59
N THR A 5 10.14 12.77 20.93
CA THR A 5 8.70 13.01 21.00
C THR A 5 8.32 14.04 19.96
N SER A 6 7.19 13.81 19.28
CA SER A 6 6.67 14.74 18.29
C SER A 6 5.15 14.80 18.41
N PRO A 7 4.52 15.98 18.27
CA PRO A 7 3.07 16.05 18.13
C PRO A 7 2.66 15.34 16.84
N VAL A 8 1.60 14.54 16.90
CA VAL A 8 1.03 13.84 15.77
C VAL A 8 -0.37 14.36 15.47
N GLY A 9 -0.69 14.51 14.19
CA GLY A 9 -2.01 14.74 13.66
C GLY A 9 -2.44 13.59 12.77
N ASP A 10 -3.31 13.84 11.79
CA ASP A 10 -3.70 12.84 10.81
C ASP A 10 -2.47 12.33 10.04
N TYR A 11 -2.37 11.01 9.90
CA TYR A 11 -1.22 10.38 9.23
C TYR A 11 -1.10 10.81 7.77
N PHE A 12 -2.21 10.89 7.05
CA PHE A 12 -2.26 11.49 5.72
C PHE A 12 -2.81 12.92 5.80
N LYS A 13 -2.15 13.84 5.07
CA LYS A 13 -2.57 15.25 5.01
C LYS A 13 -3.97 15.45 4.42
N SER A 14 -4.46 14.49 3.63
CA SER A 14 -5.82 14.45 3.10
C SER A 14 -6.89 14.24 4.19
N GLY A 15 -6.49 13.88 5.40
CA GLY A 15 -7.44 13.51 6.47
C GLY A 15 -8.25 12.27 6.09
N ALA A 16 -9.57 12.35 6.16
CA ALA A 16 -10.47 11.26 5.80
C ALA A 16 -10.75 11.11 4.29
N LYS A 17 -10.13 11.93 3.43
CA LYS A 17 -10.33 11.81 1.98
C LYS A 17 -9.63 10.57 1.43
N PRO A 18 -10.25 9.86 0.47
CA PRO A 18 -9.60 8.75 -0.21
C PRO A 18 -8.31 9.20 -0.91
N LEU A 19 -7.27 8.37 -0.80
CA LEU A 19 -5.94 8.68 -1.32
C LEU A 19 -5.87 8.54 -2.84
N ARG A 20 -4.96 9.31 -3.44
CA ARG A 20 -4.55 9.23 -4.83
C ARG A 20 -3.21 8.52 -4.91
N LEU A 21 -3.14 7.39 -5.60
CA LEU A 21 -1.91 6.60 -5.75
C LEU A 21 -1.38 6.70 -7.18
N LEU A 22 -0.11 7.07 -7.32
CA LEU A 22 0.64 6.89 -8.57
C LEU A 22 1.12 5.44 -8.64
N LEU A 23 0.87 4.76 -9.77
CA LEU A 23 1.43 3.44 -10.06
C LEU A 23 2.85 3.62 -10.60
N GLU A 24 3.84 3.02 -9.95
CA GLU A 24 5.25 3.15 -10.29
C GLU A 24 5.81 1.78 -10.69
N GLU A 25 6.01 1.58 -11.98
CA GLU A 25 6.45 0.30 -12.54
C GLU A 25 7.97 0.22 -12.78
N ASP A 26 8.62 1.38 -12.94
CA ASP A 26 10.06 1.46 -13.20
C ASP A 26 10.90 1.47 -11.92
N GLY A 27 10.31 1.96 -10.82
CA GLY A 27 10.98 2.13 -9.53
C GLY A 27 10.69 1.00 -8.55
N MET A 28 11.64 0.80 -7.63
CA MET A 28 11.48 -0.12 -6.50
C MET A 28 11.42 0.67 -5.20
N ARG A 29 10.58 0.22 -4.25
CA ARG A 29 10.51 0.79 -2.91
C ARG A 29 11.82 0.66 -2.14
N CYS A 30 12.52 -0.46 -2.31
CA CYS A 30 13.74 -0.81 -1.59
C CYS A 30 14.62 -1.73 -2.43
N ALA A 31 15.85 -1.94 -1.99
CA ALA A 31 16.72 -2.94 -2.61
C ALA A 31 16.10 -4.34 -2.53
N PRO A 32 16.38 -5.22 -3.50
CA PRO A 32 15.94 -6.62 -3.47
C PRO A 32 16.27 -7.28 -2.12
N HIS A 33 15.39 -8.12 -1.64
CA HIS A 33 15.50 -8.84 -0.35
C HIS A 33 15.48 -7.97 0.92
N MET A 34 15.31 -6.65 0.80
CA MET A 34 15.28 -5.74 1.95
C MET A 34 13.85 -5.37 2.38
N GLY A 35 12.84 -5.76 1.62
CA GLY A 35 11.45 -5.33 1.85
C GLY A 35 10.89 -5.74 3.20
N MET A 36 11.22 -6.93 3.67
CA MET A 36 10.79 -7.45 4.98
C MET A 36 11.40 -6.71 6.17
N ILE A 37 12.48 -5.95 5.95
CA ILE A 37 13.21 -5.28 7.01
C ILE A 37 12.65 -3.88 7.21
N LYS A 38 12.19 -3.57 8.42
CA LYS A 38 11.71 -2.23 8.79
C LYS A 38 12.89 -1.28 9.05
N SER A 39 13.68 -1.00 8.02
CA SER A 39 14.85 -0.12 8.10
C SER A 39 14.54 1.29 7.62
N GLY A 40 15.19 2.30 8.22
CA GLY A 40 15.07 3.71 7.77
C GLY A 40 15.50 3.91 6.32
N GLY A 41 16.44 3.10 5.80
CA GLY A 41 16.89 3.14 4.42
C GLY A 41 15.78 2.87 3.40
N ASN A 42 14.89 1.91 3.68
CA ASN A 42 13.74 1.60 2.81
C ASN A 42 12.77 2.79 2.71
N TYR A 43 12.52 3.47 3.83
CA TYR A 43 11.67 4.68 3.84
C TYR A 43 12.36 5.86 3.16
N ALA A 44 13.66 6.02 3.36
CA ALA A 44 14.44 7.08 2.72
C ALA A 44 14.48 6.92 1.19
N SER A 45 14.65 5.69 0.68
CA SER A 45 14.63 5.42 -0.77
C SER A 45 13.29 5.74 -1.42
N ALA A 46 12.19 5.49 -0.72
CA ALA A 46 10.84 5.80 -1.22
C ALA A 46 10.50 7.29 -1.17
N LEU A 47 11.16 8.08 -0.31
CA LEU A 47 10.78 9.48 -0.05
C LEU A 47 10.92 10.37 -1.28
N GLY A 48 12.02 10.27 -2.00
CA GLY A 48 12.27 11.06 -3.22
C GLY A 48 11.19 10.87 -4.29
N PRO A 49 10.92 9.63 -4.70
CA PRO A 49 9.80 9.31 -5.60
C PRO A 49 8.45 9.84 -5.11
N ILE A 50 8.09 9.65 -3.84
CA ILE A 50 6.83 10.13 -3.26
C ILE A 50 6.72 11.66 -3.36
N LEU A 51 7.77 12.40 -3.02
CA LEU A 51 7.76 13.86 -3.09
C LEU A 51 7.61 14.36 -4.54
N ARG A 52 8.22 13.67 -5.50
CA ARG A 52 8.06 13.95 -6.93
C ARG A 52 6.61 13.69 -7.39
N ALA A 53 6.05 12.53 -7.05
CA ALA A 53 4.68 12.19 -7.40
C ALA A 53 3.66 13.20 -6.83
N ARG A 54 3.87 13.67 -5.62
CA ARG A 54 3.06 14.76 -5.03
C ARG A 54 3.13 16.05 -5.82
N LYS A 55 4.32 16.42 -6.26
CA LYS A 55 4.55 17.68 -6.98
C LYS A 55 4.04 17.66 -8.41
N GLU A 56 4.24 16.53 -9.09
CA GLU A 56 4.02 16.43 -10.56
C GLU A 56 2.66 15.80 -10.91
N CYS A 57 2.14 14.91 -10.06
CA CYS A 57 0.92 14.15 -10.35
C CYS A 57 -0.21 14.41 -9.33
N ASP A 58 -0.01 15.26 -8.32
CA ASP A 58 -0.96 15.44 -7.22
C ASP A 58 -1.34 14.11 -6.56
N ALA A 59 -0.39 13.20 -6.46
CA ALA A 59 -0.56 11.92 -5.79
C ALA A 59 -0.22 12.03 -4.30
N ASP A 60 -0.98 11.36 -3.45
CA ASP A 60 -0.68 11.30 -2.01
C ASP A 60 0.45 10.32 -1.69
N GLN A 61 0.49 9.20 -2.45
CA GLN A 61 1.45 8.14 -2.30
C GLN A 61 1.79 7.49 -3.65
N ILE A 62 2.84 6.67 -3.65
CA ILE A 62 3.19 5.79 -4.75
C ILE A 62 2.85 4.35 -4.35
N LEU A 63 2.21 3.60 -5.24
CA LEU A 63 2.14 2.15 -5.19
C LEU A 63 3.26 1.59 -6.08
N PHE A 64 4.25 0.97 -5.48
CA PHE A 64 5.37 0.39 -6.21
C PHE A 64 4.96 -0.93 -6.85
N CYS A 65 5.15 -1.00 -8.14
CA CYS A 65 4.74 -2.13 -8.98
C CYS A 65 5.86 -2.56 -9.94
N PRO A 66 7.09 -2.84 -9.46
CA PRO A 66 8.22 -3.11 -10.35
C PRO A 66 7.91 -4.24 -11.33
N ASN A 67 8.16 -3.98 -12.61
CA ASN A 67 7.83 -4.88 -13.72
C ASN A 67 6.35 -5.32 -13.74
N GLY A 68 5.45 -4.45 -13.30
CA GLY A 68 4.02 -4.71 -13.25
C GLY A 68 3.54 -5.54 -12.04
N ASP A 69 4.40 -5.97 -11.13
CA ASP A 69 4.02 -6.74 -9.93
C ASP A 69 3.56 -5.78 -8.81
N VAL A 70 2.28 -5.77 -8.47
CA VAL A 70 1.72 -4.91 -7.43
C VAL A 70 2.27 -5.31 -6.05
N GLN A 71 2.98 -4.40 -5.38
CA GLN A 71 3.62 -4.68 -4.09
C GLN A 71 3.00 -3.87 -2.95
N GLU A 72 3.64 -2.76 -2.57
CA GLU A 72 3.17 -1.90 -1.48
C GLU A 72 3.51 -0.43 -1.75
N THR A 73 2.98 0.48 -0.94
CA THR A 73 3.37 1.89 -0.98
C THR A 73 4.67 2.13 -0.20
N GLY A 74 5.12 3.36 -0.14
CA GLY A 74 6.31 3.73 0.63
C GLY A 74 6.24 3.35 2.12
N ALA A 75 5.05 3.22 2.72
CA ALA A 75 4.88 3.02 4.15
C ALA A 75 3.67 2.16 4.57
N ALA A 76 2.90 1.61 3.64
CA ALA A 76 1.68 0.86 3.93
C ALA A 76 1.46 -0.27 2.92
N ASN A 77 0.90 -1.39 3.37
CA ASN A 77 0.54 -2.49 2.49
C ASN A 77 -0.72 -2.16 1.68
N PHE A 78 -0.80 -2.68 0.47
CA PHE A 78 -1.93 -2.49 -0.44
C PHE A 78 -2.90 -3.66 -0.35
N ILE A 79 -4.20 -3.36 -0.32
CA ILE A 79 -5.30 -4.31 -0.28
C ILE A 79 -6.32 -3.91 -1.34
N LEU A 80 -6.74 -4.86 -2.17
CA LEU A 80 -7.84 -4.72 -3.13
C LEU A 80 -9.04 -5.51 -2.63
N ILE A 81 -10.23 -4.93 -2.72
CA ILE A 81 -11.49 -5.55 -2.31
C ILE A 81 -12.39 -5.60 -3.55
N ASP A 82 -12.73 -6.80 -4.02
CA ASP A 82 -13.59 -7.03 -5.18
C ASP A 82 -14.81 -7.86 -4.73
N GLY A 83 -15.90 -7.18 -4.41
CA GLY A 83 -17.08 -7.79 -3.81
C GLY A 83 -16.79 -8.42 -2.45
N ASN A 84 -16.89 -9.74 -2.35
CA ASN A 84 -16.59 -10.49 -1.11
C ASN A 84 -15.17 -11.07 -1.07
N GLU A 85 -14.29 -10.66 -2.00
CA GLU A 85 -12.90 -11.11 -2.06
C GLU A 85 -11.95 -9.99 -1.65
N ILE A 86 -11.01 -10.30 -0.75
CA ILE A 86 -9.83 -9.47 -0.48
C ILE A 86 -8.63 -10.08 -1.18
N ILE A 87 -7.95 -9.26 -1.97
CA ILE A 87 -6.73 -9.64 -2.71
C ILE A 87 -5.59 -8.78 -2.22
N THR A 88 -4.47 -9.39 -1.90
CA THR A 88 -3.24 -8.71 -1.53
C THR A 88 -2.04 -9.56 -1.95
N LYS A 89 -0.86 -8.94 -2.07
CA LYS A 89 0.34 -9.65 -2.48
C LYS A 89 0.68 -10.80 -1.52
N ALA A 90 1.07 -11.94 -2.09
CA ALA A 90 1.63 -13.06 -1.33
C ALA A 90 2.91 -12.64 -0.60
N LEU A 91 3.13 -13.18 0.59
CA LEU A 91 4.31 -12.85 1.39
C LEU A 91 5.60 -13.29 0.68
N ASP A 92 6.49 -12.32 0.45
CA ASP A 92 7.83 -12.54 -0.09
C ASP A 92 8.83 -11.50 0.45
N SER A 93 10.04 -11.48 -0.04
CA SER A 93 11.09 -10.57 0.44
C SER A 93 11.01 -9.14 -0.14
N SER A 94 10.03 -8.83 -0.99
CA SER A 94 9.95 -7.54 -1.68
C SER A 94 9.26 -6.44 -0.88
N PHE A 95 8.47 -6.79 0.14
CA PHE A 95 7.67 -5.84 0.89
C PHE A 95 7.58 -6.17 2.38
N LEU A 96 7.08 -5.24 3.19
CA LEU A 96 6.97 -5.42 4.63
C LEU A 96 5.73 -6.27 4.99
N HIS A 97 5.95 -7.34 5.74
CA HIS A 97 4.89 -8.20 6.27
C HIS A 97 4.20 -7.48 7.44
N GLY A 98 3.21 -6.64 7.13
CA GLY A 98 2.54 -5.79 8.12
C GLY A 98 1.66 -6.57 9.09
N ILE A 99 1.82 -6.35 10.40
CA ILE A 99 0.96 -6.94 11.43
C ILE A 99 -0.49 -6.44 11.28
N THR A 100 -0.67 -5.16 10.96
CA THR A 100 -2.02 -4.61 10.68
C THR A 100 -2.67 -5.28 9.48
N ARG A 101 -1.87 -5.53 8.39
CA ARG A 101 -2.34 -6.32 7.25
C ARG A 101 -2.83 -7.70 7.69
N ASP A 102 -2.02 -8.43 8.43
CA ASP A 102 -2.35 -9.78 8.91
C ASP A 102 -3.63 -9.78 9.77
N SER A 103 -3.77 -8.81 10.67
CA SER A 103 -4.97 -8.63 11.49
C SER A 103 -6.22 -8.38 10.64
N ILE A 104 -6.13 -7.53 9.62
CA ILE A 104 -7.23 -7.25 8.70
C ILE A 104 -7.63 -8.51 7.93
N LEU A 105 -6.66 -9.27 7.41
CA LEU A 105 -6.94 -10.51 6.68
C LEU A 105 -7.57 -11.58 7.57
N THR A 106 -7.15 -11.66 8.84
CA THR A 106 -7.75 -12.56 9.82
C THR A 106 -9.21 -12.19 10.10
N LEU A 107 -9.47 -10.91 10.40
CA LEU A 107 -10.84 -10.42 10.62
C LEU A 107 -11.73 -10.62 9.40
N ALA A 108 -11.22 -10.41 8.20
CA ALA A 108 -11.97 -10.63 6.97
C ALA A 108 -12.39 -12.10 6.81
N ARG A 109 -11.49 -13.05 7.11
CA ARG A 109 -11.84 -14.49 7.11
C ARG A 109 -12.92 -14.80 8.16
N ASP A 110 -12.82 -14.24 9.36
CA ASP A 110 -13.82 -14.41 10.42
C ASP A 110 -15.18 -13.82 10.05
N MET A 111 -15.19 -12.78 9.20
CA MET A 111 -16.40 -12.18 8.63
C MET A 111 -16.96 -12.95 7.42
N GLY A 112 -16.34 -14.06 7.01
CA GLY A 112 -16.77 -14.87 5.88
C GLY A 112 -16.35 -14.34 4.50
N MET A 113 -15.37 -13.43 4.44
CA MET A 113 -14.80 -12.97 3.17
C MET A 113 -13.77 -13.98 2.64
N THR A 114 -13.64 -14.08 1.34
CA THR A 114 -12.56 -14.81 0.69
C THR A 114 -11.30 -13.97 0.75
N VAL A 115 -10.21 -14.49 1.32
CA VAL A 115 -8.91 -13.82 1.38
C VAL A 115 -7.92 -14.53 0.49
N THR A 116 -7.46 -13.84 -0.56
CA THR A 116 -6.54 -14.36 -1.56
C THR A 116 -5.20 -13.62 -1.46
N GLU A 117 -4.19 -14.32 -0.95
CA GLU A 117 -2.81 -13.83 -0.89
C GLU A 117 -2.03 -14.37 -2.09
N ARG A 118 -1.82 -13.56 -3.11
CA ARG A 118 -1.14 -13.93 -4.35
C ARG A 118 -0.48 -12.74 -5.03
N ASN A 119 0.41 -13.01 -5.97
CA ASN A 119 0.90 -11.99 -6.88
C ASN A 119 -0.21 -11.62 -7.88
N PHE A 120 -0.28 -10.35 -8.24
CA PHE A 120 -1.18 -9.83 -9.28
C PHE A 120 -0.56 -8.61 -9.95
N THR A 121 -0.98 -8.37 -11.18
CA THR A 121 -0.35 -7.36 -12.02
C THR A 121 -1.10 -6.01 -11.96
N VAL A 122 -0.42 -4.94 -12.42
CA VAL A 122 -1.02 -3.62 -12.65
C VAL A 122 -2.20 -3.73 -13.60
N ASP A 123 -2.08 -4.52 -14.68
CA ASP A 123 -3.19 -4.70 -15.64
C ASP A 123 -4.41 -5.32 -14.97
N GLU A 124 -4.22 -6.36 -14.14
CA GLU A 124 -5.31 -6.96 -13.37
C GLU A 124 -5.91 -5.95 -12.38
N LEU A 125 -5.07 -5.18 -11.69
CA LEU A 125 -5.52 -4.14 -10.76
C LEU A 125 -6.42 -3.11 -11.49
N ILE A 126 -5.99 -2.61 -12.64
CA ILE A 126 -6.73 -1.63 -13.44
C ILE A 126 -8.05 -2.22 -13.94
N GLU A 127 -8.05 -3.45 -14.44
CA GLU A 127 -9.28 -4.12 -14.90
C GLU A 127 -10.29 -4.34 -13.76
N ARG A 128 -9.81 -4.73 -12.59
CA ARG A 128 -10.70 -4.89 -11.41
C ARG A 128 -11.21 -3.55 -10.91
N ALA A 129 -10.37 -2.52 -10.85
CA ALA A 129 -10.75 -1.18 -10.39
C ALA A 129 -11.84 -0.51 -11.25
N LYS A 130 -12.04 -0.96 -12.49
CA LYS A 130 -13.15 -0.50 -13.36
C LYS A 130 -14.51 -1.09 -12.98
N LYS A 131 -14.54 -2.18 -12.21
CA LYS A 131 -15.79 -2.84 -11.84
C LYS A 131 -16.51 -2.07 -10.74
N PRO A 132 -17.84 -1.91 -10.82
CA PRO A 132 -18.61 -1.34 -9.73
C PRO A 132 -18.47 -2.16 -8.44
N GLY A 133 -18.27 -1.47 -7.32
CA GLY A 133 -18.13 -2.12 -6.02
C GLY A 133 -16.73 -2.64 -5.71
N THR A 134 -15.74 -2.43 -6.59
CA THR A 134 -14.34 -2.66 -6.26
C THR A 134 -13.80 -1.48 -5.46
N GLU A 135 -13.13 -1.78 -4.37
CA GLU A 135 -12.50 -0.81 -3.48
C GLU A 135 -11.03 -1.14 -3.30
N ALA A 136 -10.24 -0.16 -2.90
CA ALA A 136 -8.85 -0.36 -2.53
C ALA A 136 -8.52 0.39 -1.25
N ALA A 137 -7.57 -0.16 -0.48
CA ALA A 137 -7.15 0.42 0.78
C ALA A 137 -5.67 0.22 1.05
N LEU A 138 -5.12 1.09 1.88
CA LEU A 138 -3.78 0.97 2.46
C LEU A 138 -3.89 0.58 3.92
N SER A 139 -3.07 -0.37 4.36
CA SER A 139 -3.02 -0.80 5.76
C SER A 139 -1.65 -0.55 6.40
N GLY A 140 -1.67 -0.06 7.64
CA GLY A 140 -0.47 0.18 8.42
C GLY A 140 -0.79 0.63 9.84
N THR A 141 0.15 0.49 10.78
CA THR A 141 -0.08 0.76 12.21
C THR A 141 -0.58 2.19 12.47
N ALA A 142 -0.06 3.18 11.76
CA ALA A 142 -0.40 4.59 12.03
C ALA A 142 -1.77 5.00 11.46
N ALA A 143 -2.13 4.48 10.29
CA ALA A 143 -3.38 4.83 9.60
C ALA A 143 -4.45 3.73 9.70
N VAL A 144 -4.11 2.59 10.30
CA VAL A 144 -4.92 1.37 10.40
C VAL A 144 -5.40 0.90 9.02
N LEU A 145 -6.43 1.54 8.48
CA LEU A 145 -6.97 1.29 7.14
C LEU A 145 -7.38 2.64 6.54
N THR A 146 -6.89 2.93 5.34
CA THR A 146 -7.20 4.19 4.63
C THR A 146 -7.64 3.87 3.21
N SER A 147 -8.77 4.42 2.78
CA SER A 147 -9.32 4.19 1.45
C SER A 147 -8.47 4.83 0.35
N VAL A 148 -8.43 4.17 -0.80
CA VAL A 148 -7.85 4.66 -2.05
C VAL A 148 -8.98 5.00 -3.00
N GLY A 149 -8.99 6.22 -3.53
CA GLY A 149 -10.05 6.70 -4.43
C GLY A 149 -9.60 6.89 -5.87
N THR A 150 -8.30 6.92 -6.13
CA THR A 150 -7.76 7.16 -7.48
C THR A 150 -6.45 6.42 -7.68
N LEU A 151 -6.33 5.74 -8.82
CA LEU A 151 -5.08 5.24 -9.38
C LEU A 151 -4.70 6.14 -10.57
N ILE A 152 -3.42 6.53 -10.65
CA ILE A 152 -2.85 7.45 -11.66
C ILE A 152 -1.79 6.72 -12.44
#